data_3cd855f121aab74488de4312516ad9a0
#
_entry.id   3cd855f121aab74488de4312516ad9a0
#
_cell.length_a   1.000
_cell.length_b   1.000
_cell.length_c   1.000
_cell.angle_alpha   90.00
_cell.angle_beta   90.00
_cell.angle_gamma   90.00
#
_symmetry.space_group_name_H-M   'P 1'
#
loop_
_entity.id
_entity.type
_entity.pdbx_description
1 polymer ?
#
loop_
_entity_poly.entity_id
_entity_poly.type
_entity_poly.pdbx_seq_one_letter_code
_entity_poly.pdbx_strand_id
1 'polypeptide(L)'
;MPTASPVPASPPPRRPVPLRAAASAPAILPPAAPPEIIALELRSRVVHPGERVVGRVVASSNVASVEVRIGGYSIAMEKTGVGRFALSYVVPDVPFLRGTFVMQVIARNSGGASVERSLPLEIR
;
A
#
# COMPACT_ATOMS: atom_id res chain seq x y z
N MET A 1 -16.32 5.07 -46.84
CA MET A 1 -16.13 4.96 -46.20
C MET A 1 -15.67 4.91 -45.59
N PRO A 2 -15.41 4.97 -45.22
CA PRO A 2 -14.93 4.81 -44.48
C PRO A 2 -14.96 4.95 -43.54
N THR A 3 -15.01 4.69 -43.14
CA THR A 3 -15.00 4.76 -42.18
C THR A 3 -14.19 4.92 -41.41
N ALA A 4 -14.10 5.64 -41.14
CA ALA A 4 -13.22 6.03 -40.17
C ALA A 4 -13.41 5.15 -39.07
N SER A 5 -12.65 4.28 -38.99
CA SER A 5 -12.56 3.63 -37.78
C SER A 5 -12.40 4.70 -36.79
N PRO A 6 -13.29 4.81 -35.96
CA PRO A 6 -13.10 5.61 -34.84
C PRO A 6 -11.89 5.12 -34.21
N VAL A 7 -10.99 5.87 -34.27
CA VAL A 7 -9.92 5.75 -33.40
C VAL A 7 -10.49 5.52 -32.09
N PRO A 8 -10.17 4.44 -31.50
CA PRO A 8 -10.45 4.33 -30.14
C PRO A 8 -9.86 5.56 -29.54
N ALA A 9 -10.69 6.37 -29.13
CA ALA A 9 -10.25 7.48 -28.40
C ALA A 9 -9.24 6.96 -27.44
N SER A 10 -8.09 7.47 -27.59
CA SER A 10 -7.17 7.30 -26.51
C SER A 10 -7.91 7.63 -25.26
N PRO A 11 -7.76 6.84 -24.28
CA PRO A 11 -8.41 7.12 -23.01
C PRO A 11 -8.08 8.54 -22.63
N PRO A 12 -9.04 9.27 -22.14
CA PRO A 12 -8.78 10.62 -21.71
C PRO A 12 -7.60 10.59 -20.77
N PRO A 13 -6.77 11.59 -20.81
CA PRO A 13 -5.65 11.65 -19.92
C PRO A 13 -6.14 11.43 -18.51
N ARG A 14 -5.59 10.44 -17.89
CA ARG A 14 -5.99 10.17 -16.55
C ARG A 14 -5.57 11.32 -15.69
N ARG A 15 -6.51 11.85 -14.98
CA ARG A 15 -6.15 12.73 -13.92
C ARG A 15 -5.21 12.01 -13.00
N PRO A 16 -4.27 12.73 -12.41
CA PRO A 16 -3.51 12.15 -11.33
C PRO A 16 -4.50 11.73 -10.27
N VAL A 17 -4.64 10.46 -10.15
CA VAL A 17 -5.51 9.89 -9.14
C VAL A 17 -4.67 9.61 -7.94
N PRO A 18 -5.18 9.84 -6.74
CA PRO A 18 -4.47 9.37 -5.56
C PRO A 18 -4.23 7.89 -5.71
N LEU A 19 -3.08 7.42 -5.29
CA LEU A 19 -2.75 6.00 -5.37
C LEU A 19 -3.78 5.21 -4.60
N ARG A 20 -4.60 4.49 -5.34
CA ARG A 20 -5.61 3.62 -4.74
C ARG A 20 -5.28 2.19 -5.06
N ALA A 21 -5.06 1.41 -4.03
CA ALA A 21 -4.70 0.02 -4.20
C ALA A 21 -5.76 -0.76 -4.97
N ALA A 22 -7.04 -0.44 -4.75
CA ALA A 22 -8.14 -1.14 -5.41
C ALA A 22 -8.16 -0.94 -6.93
N ALA A 23 -7.67 0.21 -7.40
CA ALA A 23 -7.66 0.54 -8.82
C ALA A 23 -6.34 0.20 -9.50
N SER A 24 -5.38 -0.31 -8.76
CA SER A 24 -4.04 -0.59 -9.27
C SER A 24 -3.84 -2.07 -9.46
N ALA A 25 -2.93 -2.41 -10.34
CA ALA A 25 -2.53 -3.79 -10.58
C ALA A 25 -1.07 -3.99 -10.18
N PRO A 26 -0.71 -5.18 -9.70
CA PRO A 26 0.69 -5.48 -9.44
C PRO A 26 1.54 -5.40 -10.69
N ALA A 27 2.76 -4.91 -10.55
CA ALA A 27 3.74 -4.97 -11.63
C ALA A 27 4.35 -6.35 -11.64
N ILE A 28 4.46 -6.95 -12.81
CA ILE A 28 5.05 -8.29 -12.94
C ILE A 28 6.55 -8.12 -13.09
N LEU A 29 7.29 -8.60 -12.10
CA LEU A 29 8.74 -8.50 -12.07
C LEU A 29 9.37 -9.86 -11.79
N PRO A 30 10.62 -10.09 -12.26
CA PRO A 30 11.34 -11.32 -11.93
C PRO A 30 11.58 -11.41 -10.42
N PRO A 31 11.71 -12.62 -9.88
CA PRO A 31 11.90 -12.79 -8.43
C PRO A 31 13.08 -12.03 -7.85
N ALA A 32 14.16 -11.90 -8.60
CA ALA A 32 15.37 -11.24 -8.10
C ALA A 32 15.37 -9.73 -8.34
N ALA A 33 14.38 -9.18 -9.02
CA ALA A 33 14.32 -7.76 -9.27
C ALA A 33 14.05 -7.00 -7.97
N PRO A 34 14.50 -5.74 -7.86
CA PRO A 34 14.14 -4.93 -6.70
C PRO A 34 12.62 -4.83 -6.57
N PRO A 35 12.08 -4.97 -5.36
CA PRO A 35 10.63 -4.87 -5.18
C PRO A 35 10.16 -3.43 -5.36
N GLU A 36 8.89 -3.26 -5.73
CA GLU A 36 8.28 -1.94 -5.91
C GLU A 36 6.94 -1.89 -5.20
N ILE A 37 6.62 -0.75 -4.62
CA ILE A 37 5.30 -0.46 -4.09
C ILE A 37 4.58 0.39 -5.12
N ILE A 38 3.50 -0.16 -5.69
CA ILE A 38 2.75 0.48 -6.76
C ILE A 38 1.70 1.43 -6.21
N ALA A 39 1.00 0.99 -5.18
CA ALA A 39 -0.06 1.78 -4.56
C ALA A 39 -0.15 1.46 -3.08
N LEU A 40 -0.52 2.47 -2.30
CA LEU A 40 -0.66 2.37 -0.86
C LEU A 40 -1.89 3.16 -0.46
N GLU A 41 -2.81 2.51 0.23
CA GLU A 41 -4.06 3.13 0.63
C GLU A 41 -4.35 2.85 2.09
N LEU A 42 -4.67 3.90 2.83
CA LEU A 42 -5.21 3.79 4.18
C LEU A 42 -6.64 4.30 4.17
N ARG A 43 -7.51 3.60 4.89
CA ARG A 43 -8.89 4.03 5.02
C ARG A 43 -8.98 5.40 5.69
N SER A 44 -8.14 5.64 6.70
CA SER A 44 -8.08 6.92 7.38
C SER A 44 -6.67 7.12 7.91
N ARG A 45 -6.22 8.37 7.89
CA ARG A 45 -4.93 8.75 8.48
C ARG A 45 -5.06 9.32 9.87
N VAL A 46 -6.30 9.42 10.35
CA VAL A 46 -6.59 9.84 11.72
C VAL A 46 -7.40 8.72 12.36
N VAL A 47 -6.88 8.16 13.43
CA VAL A 47 -7.53 7.06 14.13
C VAL A 47 -7.54 7.32 15.63
N HIS A 48 -8.43 6.65 16.33
CA HIS A 48 -8.53 6.74 17.79
C HIS A 48 -8.13 5.41 18.40
N PRO A 49 -7.66 5.41 19.66
CA PRO A 49 -7.40 4.17 20.36
C PRO A 49 -8.61 3.25 20.32
N GLY A 50 -8.39 1.97 20.08
CA GLY A 50 -9.46 1.00 19.92
C GLY A 50 -10.02 0.91 18.52
N GLU A 51 -9.73 1.87 17.66
CA GLU A 51 -10.15 1.82 16.27
C GLU A 51 -9.28 0.88 15.46
N ARG A 52 -9.84 0.39 14.36
CA ARG A 52 -9.13 -0.48 13.45
C ARG A 52 -8.50 0.32 12.33
N VAL A 53 -7.20 0.16 12.16
CA VAL A 53 -6.49 0.70 11.00
C VAL A 53 -6.64 -0.31 9.88
N VAL A 54 -7.17 0.13 8.75
CA VAL A 54 -7.36 -0.71 7.57
C VAL A 54 -6.60 -0.09 6.41
N GLY A 55 -5.79 -0.90 5.76
CA GLY A 55 -5.00 -0.44 4.63
C GLY A 55 -4.79 -1.53 3.60
N ARG A 56 -4.36 -1.12 2.43
CA ARG A 56 -4.04 -2.02 1.33
C ARG A 56 -2.77 -1.57 0.64
N VAL A 57 -1.99 -2.54 0.20
CA VAL A 57 -0.79 -2.29 -0.58
C VAL A 57 -0.86 -3.13 -1.84
N VAL A 58 -0.59 -2.50 -2.97
CA VAL A 58 -0.34 -3.20 -4.22
C VAL A 58 1.14 -3.01 -4.52
N ALA A 59 1.83 -4.10 -4.70
CA ALA A 59 3.27 -4.13 -4.91
C ALA A 59 3.61 -4.94 -6.15
N SER A 60 4.90 -5.03 -6.48
CA SER A 60 5.33 -5.88 -7.58
C SER A 60 5.10 -7.35 -7.24
N SER A 61 4.96 -8.17 -8.27
CA SER A 61 4.63 -9.59 -8.13
C SER A 61 5.67 -10.37 -7.32
N ASN A 62 6.90 -9.88 -7.28
CA ASN A 62 7.99 -10.55 -6.59
C ASN A 62 8.06 -10.23 -5.09
N VAL A 63 7.17 -9.39 -4.58
CA VAL A 63 7.14 -9.08 -3.15
C VAL A 63 6.60 -10.27 -2.38
N ALA A 64 7.39 -10.76 -1.44
CA ALA A 64 7.02 -11.92 -0.63
C ALA A 64 6.31 -11.50 0.66
N SER A 65 6.66 -10.34 1.21
CA SER A 65 6.07 -9.88 2.48
C SER A 65 6.05 -8.37 2.55
N VAL A 66 5.09 -7.86 3.31
CA VAL A 66 4.99 -6.42 3.61
C VAL A 66 4.85 -6.28 5.12
N GLU A 67 5.66 -5.41 5.67
CA GLU A 67 5.65 -5.10 7.09
C GLU A 67 5.31 -3.63 7.28
N VAL A 68 4.51 -3.33 8.31
CA VAL A 68 4.16 -1.97 8.66
C VAL A 68 4.74 -1.66 10.03
N ARG A 69 5.43 -0.54 10.16
CA ARG A 69 5.96 -0.07 11.43
C ARG A 69 5.30 1.24 11.84
N ILE A 70 4.74 1.27 13.03
CA ILE A 70 4.10 2.45 13.61
C ILE A 70 4.63 2.61 15.02
N GLY A 71 5.35 3.71 15.28
CA GLY A 71 5.98 3.90 16.57
C GLY A 71 6.96 2.76 16.84
N GLY A 72 6.81 2.06 17.94
CA GLY A 72 7.62 0.90 18.25
C GLY A 72 7.01 -0.42 17.82
N TYR A 73 5.89 -0.39 17.11
CA TYR A 73 5.16 -1.59 16.73
C TYR A 73 5.44 -1.99 15.30
N SER A 74 5.53 -3.30 15.08
CA SER A 74 5.74 -3.88 13.76
C SER A 74 4.63 -4.89 13.50
N ILE A 75 3.98 -4.76 12.35
CA ILE A 75 2.83 -5.58 12.00
C ILE A 75 3.04 -6.15 10.62
N ALA A 76 2.88 -7.45 10.46
CA ALA A 76 2.93 -8.07 9.15
C ALA A 76 1.57 -7.89 8.46
N MET A 77 1.60 -7.49 7.20
CA MET A 77 0.39 -7.43 6.40
C MET A 77 0.04 -8.81 5.88
N GLU A 78 -1.24 -9.07 5.72
CA GLU A 78 -1.71 -10.32 5.17
C GLU A 78 -1.64 -10.28 3.65
N LYS A 79 -1.03 -11.29 3.06
CA LYS A 79 -0.97 -11.40 1.60
C LYS A 79 -2.31 -11.95 1.10
N THR A 80 -3.00 -11.16 0.30
CA THR A 80 -4.31 -11.54 -0.23
C THR A 80 -4.26 -12.02 -1.68
N GLY A 81 -3.12 -11.86 -2.34
CA GLY A 81 -2.91 -12.29 -3.71
C GLY A 81 -1.52 -11.90 -4.16
N VAL A 82 -1.19 -12.19 -5.39
CA VAL A 82 0.11 -11.81 -5.95
C VAL A 82 0.24 -10.30 -5.93
N GLY A 83 1.24 -9.79 -5.23
CA GLY A 83 1.48 -8.36 -5.11
C GLY A 83 0.40 -7.60 -4.34
N ARG A 84 -0.50 -8.28 -3.64
CA ARG A 84 -1.58 -7.64 -2.91
C ARG A 84 -1.54 -8.00 -1.45
N PHE A 85 -1.61 -6.97 -0.61
CA PHE A 85 -1.50 -7.12 0.85
C PHE A 85 -2.54 -6.26 1.53
N ALA A 86 -3.03 -6.73 2.66
CA ALA A 86 -4.03 -6.02 3.45
C ALA A 86 -3.56 -5.88 4.90
N LEU A 87 -3.86 -4.73 5.47
CA LEU A 87 -3.60 -4.43 6.87
C LEU A 87 -4.93 -4.31 7.60
N SER A 88 -5.01 -4.96 8.74
CA SER A 88 -6.12 -4.79 9.67
C SER A 88 -5.55 -4.89 11.07
N TYR A 89 -5.55 -3.77 11.79
CA TYR A 89 -4.88 -3.69 13.09
C TYR A 89 -5.66 -2.77 14.01
N VAL A 90 -5.92 -3.25 15.22
CA VAL A 90 -6.60 -2.44 16.24
C VAL A 90 -5.56 -1.66 17.02
N VAL A 91 -5.71 -0.34 17.06
CA VAL A 91 -4.80 0.54 17.78
C VAL A 91 -4.94 0.29 19.28
N PRO A 92 -3.86 -0.04 19.99
CA PRO A 92 -3.94 -0.23 21.43
C PRO A 92 -4.33 1.07 22.13
N ASP A 93 -5.13 0.94 23.18
CA ASP A 93 -5.50 2.09 23.99
C ASP A 93 -4.44 2.30 25.07
N VAL A 94 -3.34 2.91 24.68
CA VAL A 94 -2.24 3.24 25.58
C VAL A 94 -1.91 4.72 25.44
N PRO A 95 -1.71 5.45 26.56
CA PRO A 95 -1.54 6.90 26.50
C PRO A 95 -0.37 7.37 25.65
N PHE A 96 0.73 6.65 25.63
CA PHE A 96 1.91 7.07 24.90
C PHE A 96 1.77 6.86 23.38
N LEU A 97 0.69 6.22 22.92
CA LEU A 97 0.47 5.98 21.50
C LEU A 97 -0.47 7.05 20.91
N ARG A 98 -0.34 8.28 21.37
CA ARG A 98 -1.12 9.40 20.87
C ARG A 98 -0.19 10.41 20.23
N GLY A 99 -0.65 11.03 19.16
CA GLY A 99 0.13 12.03 18.43
C GLY A 99 0.30 11.66 16.97
N THR A 100 1.23 12.33 16.32
CA THR A 100 1.54 12.07 14.91
C THR A 100 2.69 11.10 14.82
N PHE A 101 2.49 10.03 14.08
CA PHE A 101 3.51 9.00 13.85
C PHE A 101 3.79 8.87 12.37
N VAL A 102 4.99 8.43 12.06
CA VAL A 102 5.33 8.04 10.70
C VAL A 102 5.08 6.54 10.58
N MET A 103 4.18 6.18 9.69
CA MET A 103 3.95 4.78 9.38
C MET A 103 4.87 4.38 8.24
N GLN A 104 5.71 3.39 8.46
CA GLN A 104 6.62 2.87 7.45
C GLN A 104 6.07 1.58 6.89
N VAL A 105 6.01 1.49 5.58
CA VAL A 105 5.57 0.29 4.88
C VAL A 105 6.78 -0.27 4.15
N ILE A 106 7.17 -1.47 4.49
CA ILE A 106 8.39 -2.10 3.98
C ILE A 106 8.00 -3.37 3.24
N ALA A 107 8.27 -3.38 1.94
CA ALA A 107 8.02 -4.55 1.10
C ALA A 107 9.35 -5.24 0.78
N ARG A 108 9.37 -6.55 0.93
CA ARG A 108 10.58 -7.36 0.69
C ARG A 108 10.31 -8.45 -0.31
N ASN A 109 11.27 -8.68 -1.20
CA ASN A 109 11.21 -9.85 -2.06
C ASN A 109 11.80 -11.06 -1.31
N SER A 110 11.73 -12.24 -1.93
CA SER A 110 12.22 -13.46 -1.29
C SER A 110 13.75 -13.47 -1.10
N GLY A 111 14.46 -12.65 -1.82
CA GLY A 111 15.91 -12.52 -1.68
C GLY A 111 16.34 -11.55 -0.59
N GLY A 112 15.40 -10.88 0.08
CA GLY A 112 15.71 -9.95 1.16
C GLY A 112 15.85 -8.50 0.73
N ALA A 113 15.79 -8.19 -0.56
CA ALA A 113 15.79 -6.80 -1.00
C ALA A 113 14.48 -6.14 -0.61
N SER A 114 14.52 -4.86 -0.25
CA SER A 114 13.35 -4.17 0.26
C SER A 114 13.17 -2.80 -0.37
N VAL A 115 11.94 -2.32 -0.32
CA VAL A 115 11.57 -0.95 -0.65
C VAL A 115 10.68 -0.44 0.47
N GLU A 116 10.78 0.84 0.75
CA GLU A 116 10.06 1.45 1.86
C GLU A 116 9.29 2.67 1.41
N ARG A 117 8.10 2.83 1.99
CA ARG A 117 7.29 4.03 1.84
C ARG A 117 6.84 4.48 3.21
N SER A 118 6.75 5.79 3.39
CA SER A 118 6.34 6.37 4.68
C SER A 118 5.15 7.28 4.46
N LEU A 119 4.25 7.29 5.42
CA LEU A 119 3.13 8.23 5.42
C LEU A 119 2.77 8.59 6.86
N PRO A 120 2.21 9.79 7.07
CA PRO A 120 1.84 10.20 8.41
C PRO A 120 0.57 9.50 8.87
N LEU A 121 0.53 9.17 10.16
CA LEU A 121 -0.64 8.62 10.82
C LEU A 121 -0.83 9.39 12.12
N GLU A 122 -2.04 9.89 12.35
CA GLU A 122 -2.34 10.61 13.57
C GLU A 122 -3.24 9.75 14.46
N ILE A 123 -2.84 9.58 15.70
CA ILE A 123 -3.62 8.86 16.71
C ILE A 123 -4.07 9.88 17.74
N ARG A 124 -5.36 10.08 17.82
CA ARG A 124 -5.96 11.06 18.72
C ARG A 124 -6.63 10.44 19.94
#